data_4882748c595dbc8b51bc113d2da01922
#
_entry.id   4882748c595dbc8b51bc113d2da01922
#
_cell.length_a   1.000
_cell.length_b   1.000
_cell.length_c   1.000
_cell.angle_alpha   90.00
_cell.angle_beta   90.00
_cell.angle_gamma   90.00
#
_symmetry.space_group_name_H-M   'P 1'
#
loop_
_entity.id
_entity.type
_entity.pdbx_description
1 polymer ?
#
loop_
_entity_poly.entity_id
_entity_poly.type
_entity_poly.pdbx_seq_one_letter_code
_entity_poly.pdbx_strand_id
1 'polypeptide(L)'
;MDQVIAYEWTPVQLQGKYLTEQELMVRNRPIAGQPGFLQIIPFQLSTGELVIVERGWIPADSDLAPAVSMTPGSEPKILTARVRLSELTPNRDSPDGFATSIHLESLNELLGTSVEQQFYLRLISESPGEPSSPQPLRKPTLDEGNHLSYAVQWILFALMGFFALFWAIRQEREYRRIEKYPNYVPRSVRNRKRTDADVEDELLDAKN
;
A
#
# COMPACT_ATOMS: atom_id res chain seq x y z
N MET A 1 18.61 -17.08 12.48
CA MET A 1 17.80 -15.97 11.94
C MET A 1 17.58 -16.10 10.42
N ASP A 2 18.62 -16.36 9.64
CA ASP A 2 18.50 -16.43 8.16
C ASP A 2 17.57 -17.53 7.61
N GLN A 3 17.40 -18.62 8.34
CA GLN A 3 16.49 -19.70 7.89
C GLN A 3 15.01 -19.32 8.01
N VAL A 4 14.61 -18.56 9.02
CA VAL A 4 13.21 -18.17 9.24
C VAL A 4 12.77 -17.11 8.23
N ILE A 5 13.68 -16.22 7.81
CA ILE A 5 13.41 -15.21 6.78
C ILE A 5 12.95 -15.87 5.46
N ALA A 6 13.56 -17.00 5.10
CA ALA A 6 13.18 -17.74 3.89
C ALA A 6 11.76 -18.31 3.93
N TYR A 7 11.19 -18.48 5.12
CA TYR A 7 9.85 -19.03 5.33
C TYR A 7 8.79 -17.96 5.59
N GLU A 8 9.15 -16.67 5.56
CA GLU A 8 8.17 -15.62 5.74
C GLU A 8 7.05 -15.71 4.69
N TRP A 9 5.80 -15.55 5.14
CA TRP A 9 4.59 -15.71 4.35
C TRP A 9 4.24 -17.17 3.96
N THR A 10 5.07 -18.15 4.32
CA THR A 10 4.76 -19.55 4.06
C THR A 10 3.56 -19.99 4.91
N PRO A 11 2.55 -20.64 4.32
CA PRO A 11 1.46 -21.20 5.07
C PRO A 11 1.94 -22.47 5.82
N VAL A 12 1.55 -22.58 7.09
CA VAL A 12 1.80 -23.73 7.95
C VAL A 12 0.50 -24.18 8.61
N GLN A 13 0.42 -25.46 8.92
CA GLN A 13 -0.69 -26.04 9.69
C GLN A 13 -0.17 -26.52 11.03
N LEU A 14 -0.91 -26.23 12.09
CA LEU A 14 -0.54 -26.58 13.45
C LEU A 14 -1.78 -26.94 14.28
N GLN A 15 -1.57 -27.74 15.31
CA GLN A 15 -2.61 -28.17 16.21
C GLN A 15 -2.26 -27.80 17.65
N GLY A 16 -3.25 -27.29 18.39
CA GLY A 16 -3.05 -26.86 19.78
C GLY A 16 -4.31 -26.20 20.32
N LYS A 17 -4.12 -25.31 21.30
CA LYS A 17 -5.21 -24.53 21.91
C LYS A 17 -4.78 -23.10 22.20
N TYR A 18 -5.72 -22.16 22.18
CA TYR A 18 -5.47 -20.78 22.62
C TYR A 18 -5.37 -20.68 24.14
N LEU A 19 -4.46 -19.83 24.60
CA LEU A 19 -4.39 -19.39 26.00
C LEU A 19 -5.15 -18.07 26.13
N THR A 20 -6.45 -18.17 26.19
CA THR A 20 -7.39 -17.02 26.08
C THR A 20 -7.25 -16.00 27.21
N GLU A 21 -6.78 -16.43 28.38
CA GLU A 21 -6.46 -15.55 29.52
C GLU A 21 -5.29 -14.58 29.24
N GLN A 22 -4.49 -14.87 28.21
CA GLN A 22 -3.33 -14.09 27.81
C GLN A 22 -3.58 -13.33 26.48
N GLU A 23 -4.85 -13.09 26.17
CA GLU A 23 -5.23 -12.27 25.00
C GLU A 23 -4.71 -10.85 25.16
N LEU A 24 -4.14 -10.31 24.09
CA LEU A 24 -3.67 -8.92 23.97
C LEU A 24 -4.20 -8.26 22.70
N MET A 25 -4.40 -6.95 22.79
CA MET A 25 -4.79 -6.11 21.65
C MET A 25 -3.64 -5.21 21.22
N VAL A 26 -3.18 -5.33 19.97
CA VAL A 26 -2.19 -4.44 19.41
C VAL A 26 -2.84 -3.19 18.86
N ARG A 27 -2.43 -2.04 19.39
CA ARG A 27 -3.03 -0.72 19.10
C ARG A 27 -2.52 -0.12 17.79
N ASN A 28 -3.22 0.93 17.34
CA ASN A 28 -2.84 1.74 16.18
C ASN A 28 -2.68 0.91 14.89
N ARG A 29 -3.70 0.09 14.59
CA ARG A 29 -3.73 -0.76 13.39
C ARG A 29 -4.88 -0.33 12.47
N PRO A 30 -4.78 0.83 11.79
CA PRO A 30 -5.84 1.26 10.89
C PRO A 30 -5.91 0.39 9.64
N ILE A 31 -7.13 0.03 9.20
CA ILE A 31 -7.40 -0.60 7.91
C ILE A 31 -8.36 0.29 7.12
N ALA A 32 -7.97 0.63 5.88
CA ALA A 32 -8.74 1.51 4.99
C ALA A 32 -9.15 2.86 5.65
N GLY A 33 -8.28 3.41 6.51
CA GLY A 33 -8.53 4.66 7.23
C GLY A 33 -9.40 4.52 8.49
N GLN A 34 -9.91 3.34 8.79
CA GLN A 34 -10.68 3.06 10.00
C GLN A 34 -9.73 2.62 11.12
N PRO A 35 -9.77 3.25 12.32
CA PRO A 35 -8.96 2.84 13.45
C PRO A 35 -9.36 1.46 13.96
N GLY A 36 -8.40 0.73 14.52
CA GLY A 36 -8.67 -0.60 15.04
C GLY A 36 -7.47 -1.24 15.73
N PHE A 37 -7.66 -2.47 16.13
CA PHE A 37 -6.75 -3.29 16.90
C PHE A 37 -6.47 -4.61 16.15
N LEU A 38 -5.30 -5.20 16.39
CA LEU A 38 -5.06 -6.60 16.05
C LEU A 38 -5.20 -7.43 17.33
N GLN A 39 -5.97 -8.49 17.25
CA GLN A 39 -6.06 -9.47 18.32
C GLN A 39 -4.89 -10.45 18.21
N ILE A 40 -4.11 -10.59 19.27
CA ILE A 40 -3.05 -11.58 19.37
C ILE A 40 -3.28 -12.44 20.62
N ILE A 41 -3.06 -13.74 20.48
CA ILE A 41 -3.25 -14.69 21.57
C ILE A 41 -2.13 -15.74 21.50
N PRO A 42 -1.48 -16.11 22.62
CA PRO A 42 -0.59 -17.24 22.66
C PRO A 42 -1.34 -18.54 22.34
N PHE A 43 -0.75 -19.36 21.51
CA PHE A 43 -1.27 -20.66 21.10
C PHE A 43 -0.31 -21.74 21.53
N GLN A 44 -0.78 -22.64 22.37
CA GLN A 44 -0.01 -23.79 22.84
C GLN A 44 -0.13 -24.93 21.84
N LEU A 45 1.00 -25.27 21.21
CA LEU A 45 1.09 -26.42 20.32
C LEU A 45 0.93 -27.74 21.08
N SER A 46 0.56 -28.79 20.37
CA SER A 46 0.50 -30.15 20.94
C SER A 46 1.84 -30.64 21.49
N THR A 47 2.95 -30.04 21.05
CA THR A 47 4.31 -30.28 21.55
C THR A 47 4.59 -29.58 22.89
N GLY A 48 3.73 -28.66 23.31
CA GLY A 48 3.88 -27.82 24.50
C GLY A 48 4.50 -26.48 24.28
N GLU A 49 5.07 -26.22 23.10
CA GLU A 49 5.64 -24.94 22.72
C GLU A 49 4.54 -23.87 22.57
N LEU A 50 4.90 -22.61 22.83
CA LEU A 50 3.99 -21.47 22.70
C LEU A 50 4.40 -20.59 21.53
N VAL A 51 3.45 -20.21 20.70
CA VAL A 51 3.63 -19.29 19.59
C VAL A 51 2.54 -18.21 19.63
N ILE A 52 2.89 -16.99 19.29
CA ILE A 52 1.90 -15.90 19.16
C ILE A 52 1.11 -16.08 17.86
N VAL A 53 -0.22 -16.02 17.96
CA VAL A 53 -1.13 -16.04 16.82
C VAL A 53 -1.84 -14.70 16.71
N GLU A 54 -1.64 -14.01 15.60
CA GLU A 54 -2.40 -12.85 15.17
C GLU A 54 -3.68 -13.36 14.50
N ARG A 55 -4.83 -13.25 15.19
CA ARG A 55 -6.10 -13.79 14.70
C ARG A 55 -6.76 -12.89 13.68
N GLY A 56 -6.60 -11.59 13.80
CA GLY A 56 -7.18 -10.65 12.86
C GLY A 56 -7.41 -9.27 13.45
N TRP A 57 -8.14 -8.45 12.70
CA TRP A 57 -8.39 -7.07 13.01
C TRP A 57 -9.81 -6.86 13.56
N ILE A 58 -9.91 -5.98 14.56
CA ILE A 58 -11.16 -5.58 15.19
C ILE A 58 -11.27 -4.06 15.11
N PRO A 59 -12.40 -3.47 14.63
CA PRO A 59 -12.59 -2.03 14.61
C PRO A 59 -12.57 -1.46 16.04
N ALA A 60 -12.08 -0.23 16.18
CA ALA A 60 -12.14 0.48 17.43
C ALA A 60 -13.54 1.11 17.64
N ASP A 61 -14.08 0.98 18.84
CA ASP A 61 -15.22 1.78 19.29
C ASP A 61 -14.73 3.14 19.82
N SER A 62 -13.57 3.12 20.48
CA SER A 62 -12.86 4.29 20.95
C SER A 62 -11.35 4.07 20.85
N ASP A 63 -10.54 5.09 21.10
CA ASP A 63 -9.07 4.98 21.09
C ASP A 63 -8.53 3.98 22.12
N LEU A 64 -9.34 3.57 23.07
CA LEU A 64 -8.95 2.75 24.21
C LEU A 64 -9.58 1.34 24.20
N ALA A 65 -10.56 1.08 23.33
CA ALA A 65 -11.28 -0.19 23.36
C ALA A 65 -11.65 -0.71 21.96
N PRO A 66 -11.56 -2.02 21.72
CA PRO A 66 -12.15 -2.64 20.53
C PRO A 66 -13.68 -2.59 20.63
N ALA A 67 -14.34 -2.49 19.46
CA ALA A 67 -15.81 -2.40 19.39
C ALA A 67 -16.51 -3.66 19.92
N VAL A 68 -15.88 -4.83 19.80
CA VAL A 68 -16.44 -6.11 20.22
C VAL A 68 -15.31 -7.01 20.72
N SER A 69 -15.58 -7.77 21.82
CA SER A 69 -14.70 -8.84 22.23
C SER A 69 -14.97 -10.09 21.36
N MET A 70 -13.92 -10.67 20.80
CA MET A 70 -13.98 -11.85 19.94
C MET A 70 -13.01 -12.95 20.43
N THR A 71 -12.97 -13.14 21.75
CA THR A 71 -12.14 -14.16 22.37
C THR A 71 -12.57 -15.54 21.92
N PRO A 72 -11.66 -16.40 21.41
CA PRO A 72 -12.00 -17.73 20.94
C PRO A 72 -12.27 -18.70 22.11
N GLY A 73 -12.86 -19.85 21.80
CA GLY A 73 -12.93 -20.95 22.73
C GLY A 73 -11.54 -21.54 23.07
N SER A 74 -11.44 -22.20 24.23
CA SER A 74 -10.20 -22.84 24.71
C SER A 74 -10.05 -24.30 24.26
N GLU A 75 -10.99 -24.82 23.46
CA GLU A 75 -10.93 -26.17 22.92
C GLU A 75 -9.78 -26.32 21.89
N PRO A 76 -9.27 -27.58 21.72
CA PRO A 76 -8.25 -27.84 20.72
C PRO A 76 -8.69 -27.46 19.31
N LYS A 77 -7.79 -26.81 18.57
CA LYS A 77 -8.03 -26.33 17.20
C LYS A 77 -6.89 -26.72 16.27
N ILE A 78 -7.23 -26.83 15.00
CA ILE A 78 -6.27 -26.90 13.90
C ILE A 78 -6.25 -25.53 13.24
N LEU A 79 -5.08 -24.89 13.22
CA LEU A 79 -4.88 -23.60 12.58
C LEU A 79 -4.14 -23.76 11.25
N THR A 80 -4.57 -23.01 10.25
CA THR A 80 -3.76 -22.71 9.08
C THR A 80 -3.34 -21.25 9.18
N ALA A 81 -2.04 -20.98 9.19
CA ALA A 81 -1.52 -19.66 9.43
C ALA A 81 -0.27 -19.39 8.56
N ARG A 82 0.13 -18.13 8.40
CA ARG A 82 1.38 -17.72 7.73
C ARG A 82 2.42 -17.32 8.76
N VAL A 83 3.64 -17.75 8.50
CA VAL A 83 4.81 -17.31 9.27
C VAL A 83 5.05 -15.83 9.04
N ARG A 84 5.29 -15.08 10.12
CA ARG A 84 5.63 -13.66 10.11
C ARG A 84 6.79 -13.40 11.06
N LEU A 85 7.69 -12.51 10.68
CA LEU A 85 8.82 -12.12 11.52
C LEU A 85 8.37 -11.12 12.59
N SER A 86 9.08 -11.13 13.74
CA SER A 86 8.90 -10.15 14.81
C SER A 86 8.95 -8.72 14.26
N GLU A 87 8.05 -7.87 14.74
CA GLU A 87 8.09 -6.46 14.42
C GLU A 87 9.23 -5.75 15.17
N LEU A 88 9.48 -4.49 14.81
CA LEU A 88 10.50 -3.68 15.47
C LEU A 88 10.12 -3.37 16.92
N THR A 89 11.14 -3.13 17.75
CA THR A 89 10.96 -2.75 19.14
C THR A 89 10.06 -1.52 19.27
N PRO A 90 9.05 -1.54 20.15
CA PRO A 90 8.15 -0.43 20.32
C PRO A 90 8.85 0.77 20.96
N ASN A 91 8.51 1.98 20.53
CA ASN A 91 9.04 3.23 21.08
C ASN A 91 8.23 3.78 22.27
N ARG A 92 7.18 3.08 22.70
CA ARG A 92 6.25 3.54 23.73
C ARG A 92 5.80 2.37 24.57
N ASP A 93 5.54 2.67 25.86
CA ASP A 93 4.90 1.72 26.75
C ASP A 93 3.43 1.51 26.37
N SER A 94 2.92 0.35 26.71
CA SER A 94 1.53 -0.03 26.48
C SER A 94 0.75 -0.03 27.81
N PRO A 95 -0.51 0.39 27.82
CA PRO A 95 -1.41 0.12 28.92
C PRO A 95 -1.63 -1.38 29.12
N ASP A 96 -2.08 -1.79 30.31
CA ASP A 96 -2.41 -3.18 30.62
C ASP A 96 -3.42 -3.75 29.61
N GLY A 97 -3.18 -4.98 29.16
CA GLY A 97 -4.00 -5.68 28.15
C GLY A 97 -3.74 -5.25 26.70
N PHE A 98 -2.83 -4.30 26.48
CA PHE A 98 -2.48 -3.84 25.13
C PHE A 98 -1.01 -4.02 24.82
N ALA A 99 -0.71 -4.13 23.52
CA ALA A 99 0.64 -4.04 22.97
C ALA A 99 0.71 -2.93 21.92
N THR A 100 1.89 -2.34 21.72
CA THR A 100 2.13 -1.33 20.66
C THR A 100 2.62 -1.96 19.36
N SER A 101 3.27 -3.12 19.47
CA SER A 101 3.76 -3.89 18.31
C SER A 101 3.78 -5.38 18.62
N ILE A 102 3.88 -6.21 17.58
CA ILE A 102 4.10 -7.66 17.71
C ILE A 102 5.61 -7.89 17.77
N HIS A 103 6.26 -7.26 18.75
CA HIS A 103 7.67 -7.49 19.05
C HIS A 103 7.78 -8.60 20.10
N LEU A 104 8.25 -9.77 19.66
CA LEU A 104 8.12 -11.01 20.42
C LEU A 104 8.88 -11.00 21.76
N GLU A 105 10.02 -10.33 21.82
CA GLU A 105 10.76 -10.18 23.07
C GLU A 105 9.97 -9.35 24.10
N SER A 106 9.41 -8.20 23.69
CA SER A 106 8.57 -7.39 24.57
C SER A 106 7.27 -8.10 24.97
N LEU A 107 6.70 -8.93 24.08
CA LEU A 107 5.53 -9.74 24.40
C LEU A 107 5.85 -10.82 25.42
N ASN A 108 7.03 -11.44 25.39
CA ASN A 108 7.49 -12.35 26.44
C ASN A 108 7.51 -11.71 27.82
N GLU A 109 8.06 -10.51 27.90
CA GLU A 109 8.11 -9.76 29.16
C GLU A 109 6.69 -9.41 29.65
N LEU A 110 5.83 -8.96 28.73
CA LEU A 110 4.47 -8.55 29.08
C LEU A 110 3.57 -9.73 29.51
N LEU A 111 3.73 -10.88 28.86
CA LEU A 111 2.94 -12.10 29.14
C LEU A 111 3.50 -12.91 30.33
N GLY A 112 4.75 -12.68 30.71
CA GLY A 112 5.46 -13.50 31.70
C GLY A 112 5.62 -14.96 31.28
N THR A 113 5.59 -15.24 29.99
CA THR A 113 5.57 -16.60 29.42
C THR A 113 6.55 -16.68 28.25
N SER A 114 7.32 -17.76 28.17
CA SER A 114 8.27 -17.95 27.07
C SER A 114 7.54 -18.41 25.79
N VAL A 115 7.37 -17.50 24.84
CA VAL A 115 6.86 -17.78 23.48
C VAL A 115 8.01 -17.88 22.49
N GLU A 116 7.76 -18.48 21.31
CA GLU A 116 8.68 -18.50 20.18
C GLU A 116 9.06 -17.04 19.80
N GLN A 117 10.34 -16.76 19.64
CA GLN A 117 10.87 -15.41 19.46
C GLN A 117 11.32 -15.09 18.03
N GLN A 118 11.44 -16.09 17.18
CA GLN A 118 11.90 -15.88 15.80
C GLN A 118 10.76 -15.50 14.87
N PHE A 119 9.53 -15.97 15.15
CA PHE A 119 8.37 -15.71 14.31
C PHE A 119 7.08 -15.73 15.12
N TYR A 120 6.06 -15.12 14.57
CA TYR A 120 4.67 -15.28 14.99
C TYR A 120 3.84 -15.79 13.81
N LEU A 121 2.59 -16.13 14.07
CA LEU A 121 1.70 -16.70 13.07
C LEU A 121 0.52 -15.76 12.80
N ARG A 122 0.26 -15.47 11.53
CA ARG A 122 -0.94 -14.77 11.09
C ARG A 122 -1.98 -15.76 10.63
N LEU A 123 -3.11 -15.80 11.31
CA LEU A 123 -4.21 -16.72 11.04
C LEU A 123 -4.76 -16.56 9.62
N ILE A 124 -5.01 -17.69 8.96
CA ILE A 124 -5.77 -17.76 7.70
C ILE A 124 -7.14 -18.38 7.97
N SER A 125 -7.15 -19.52 8.70
CA SER A 125 -8.36 -20.24 9.08
C SER A 125 -8.12 -21.08 10.30
N GLU A 126 -9.18 -21.38 11.04
CA GLU A 126 -9.19 -22.26 12.21
C GLU A 126 -10.33 -23.28 12.12
N SER A 127 -10.12 -24.47 12.68
CA SER A 127 -11.11 -25.54 12.73
C SER A 127 -11.06 -26.23 14.10
N PRO A 128 -12.21 -26.33 14.83
CA PRO A 128 -13.49 -25.74 14.52
C PRO A 128 -13.43 -24.20 14.46
N GLY A 129 -14.26 -23.61 13.57
CA GLY A 129 -14.36 -22.15 13.45
C GLY A 129 -15.14 -21.53 14.62
N GLU A 130 -14.90 -20.24 14.85
CA GLU A 130 -15.65 -19.47 15.86
C GLU A 130 -16.88 -18.79 15.24
N PRO A 131 -17.99 -18.68 16.00
CA PRO A 131 -19.19 -17.95 15.57
C PRO A 131 -18.92 -16.47 15.29
N SER A 132 -17.97 -15.89 16.02
CA SER A 132 -17.50 -14.50 15.86
C SER A 132 -15.98 -14.49 15.81
N SER A 133 -15.42 -13.97 14.74
CA SER A 133 -13.97 -13.91 14.52
C SER A 133 -13.55 -12.53 14.03
N PRO A 134 -12.36 -12.05 14.43
CA PRO A 134 -11.79 -10.83 13.88
C PRO A 134 -11.69 -10.89 12.36
N GLN A 135 -11.69 -9.73 11.71
CA GLN A 135 -11.52 -9.64 10.27
C GLN A 135 -10.12 -10.18 9.88
N PRO A 136 -10.03 -11.20 9.04
CA PRO A 136 -8.73 -11.75 8.65
C PRO A 136 -7.93 -10.74 7.83
N LEU A 137 -6.63 -10.64 8.14
CA LEU A 137 -5.70 -9.80 7.40
C LEU A 137 -5.29 -10.49 6.10
N ARG A 138 -5.59 -9.85 5.00
CA ARG A 138 -5.21 -10.36 3.68
C ARG A 138 -3.69 -10.24 3.49
N LYS A 139 -3.12 -11.18 2.73
CA LYS A 139 -1.75 -11.01 2.22
C LYS A 139 -1.69 -9.72 1.41
N PRO A 140 -0.63 -8.88 1.56
CA PRO A 140 -0.44 -7.75 0.68
C PRO A 140 -0.49 -8.21 -0.77
N THR A 141 -1.37 -7.62 -1.55
CA THR A 141 -1.36 -7.78 -3.00
C THR A 141 -0.25 -6.90 -3.54
N LEU A 142 0.53 -7.43 -4.47
CA LEU A 142 1.40 -6.60 -5.29
C LEU A 142 0.47 -5.78 -6.19
N ASP A 143 0.06 -4.62 -5.69
CA ASP A 143 -0.62 -3.63 -6.52
C ASP A 143 0.47 -2.91 -7.32
N GLU A 144 0.54 -3.21 -8.61
CA GLU A 144 1.43 -2.50 -9.53
C GLU A 144 1.06 -1.01 -9.64
N GLY A 145 -0.03 -0.61 -9.01
CA GLY A 145 -0.46 0.77 -8.84
C GLY A 145 -0.51 1.56 -10.14
N ASN A 146 -0.28 2.86 -10.02
CA ASN A 146 -0.32 3.78 -11.16
C ASN A 146 0.99 3.82 -11.99
N HIS A 147 1.92 2.85 -11.79
CA HIS A 147 3.21 2.87 -12.48
C HIS A 147 3.07 2.89 -14.00
N LEU A 148 2.10 2.14 -14.55
CA LEU A 148 1.82 2.14 -15.99
C LEU A 148 1.32 3.50 -16.46
N SER A 149 0.43 4.14 -15.71
CA SER A 149 -0.09 5.48 -16.00
C SER A 149 1.01 6.53 -15.99
N TYR A 150 1.92 6.46 -15.01
CA TYR A 150 3.11 7.32 -14.98
C TYR A 150 4.05 7.05 -16.15
N ALA A 151 4.30 5.81 -16.51
CA ALA A 151 5.12 5.48 -17.67
C ALA A 151 4.55 6.06 -18.97
N VAL A 152 3.25 5.90 -19.20
CA VAL A 152 2.54 6.50 -20.35
C VAL A 152 2.64 8.02 -20.32
N GLN A 153 2.46 8.63 -19.17
CA GLN A 153 2.57 10.10 -19.01
C GLN A 153 3.97 10.62 -19.39
N TRP A 154 5.03 9.94 -18.94
CA TRP A 154 6.40 10.31 -19.30
C TRP A 154 6.69 10.16 -20.79
N ILE A 155 6.15 9.11 -21.42
CA ILE A 155 6.25 8.93 -22.88
C ILE A 155 5.55 10.09 -23.61
N LEU A 156 4.36 10.48 -23.18
CA LEU A 156 3.63 11.62 -23.77
C LEU A 156 4.40 12.92 -23.61
N PHE A 157 5.01 13.17 -22.44
CA PHE A 157 5.84 14.35 -22.23
C PHE A 157 7.09 14.34 -23.13
N ALA A 158 7.74 13.20 -23.29
CA ALA A 158 8.86 13.06 -24.20
C ALA A 158 8.46 13.37 -25.65
N LEU A 159 7.34 12.80 -26.12
CA LEU A 159 6.81 13.08 -27.47
C LEU A 159 6.47 14.55 -27.66
N MET A 160 5.85 15.19 -26.66
CA MET A 160 5.55 16.63 -26.68
C MET A 160 6.85 17.46 -26.76
N GLY A 161 7.86 17.10 -25.97
CA GLY A 161 9.16 17.77 -26.01
C GLY A 161 9.86 17.65 -27.38
N PHE A 162 9.87 16.46 -27.96
CA PHE A 162 10.39 16.26 -29.31
C PHE A 162 9.62 17.06 -30.36
N PHE A 163 8.30 17.10 -30.27
CA PHE A 163 7.48 17.89 -31.19
C PHE A 163 7.76 19.40 -31.05
N ALA A 164 7.85 19.91 -29.82
CA ALA A 164 8.19 21.30 -29.57
C ALA A 164 9.60 21.65 -30.08
N LEU A 165 10.59 20.78 -29.85
CA LEU A 165 11.94 20.95 -30.37
C LEU A 165 11.97 20.95 -31.90
N PHE A 166 11.30 20.02 -32.54
CA PHE A 166 11.20 19.95 -33.99
C PHE A 166 10.56 21.22 -34.56
N TRP A 167 9.48 21.70 -33.92
CA TRP A 167 8.82 22.93 -34.31
C TRP A 167 9.73 24.15 -34.14
N ALA A 168 10.44 24.27 -33.04
CA ALA A 168 11.41 25.34 -32.77
C ALA A 168 12.54 25.36 -33.79
N ILE A 169 13.14 24.20 -34.10
CA ILE A 169 14.19 24.10 -35.14
C ILE A 169 13.65 24.50 -36.51
N ARG A 170 12.41 24.12 -36.84
CA ARG A 170 11.78 24.48 -38.09
C ARG A 170 11.55 25.98 -38.18
N GLN A 171 11.06 26.61 -37.10
CA GLN A 171 10.85 28.05 -37.02
C GLN A 171 12.18 28.81 -37.11
N GLU A 172 13.20 28.38 -36.38
CA GLU A 172 14.53 28.98 -36.45
C GLU A 172 15.13 28.96 -37.87
N ARG A 173 14.97 27.79 -38.55
CA ARG A 173 15.41 27.69 -39.97
C ARG A 173 14.65 28.62 -40.89
N GLU A 174 13.38 28.87 -40.62
CA GLU A 174 12.57 29.81 -41.42
C GLU A 174 13.00 31.27 -41.18
N TYR A 175 13.26 31.65 -39.92
CA TYR A 175 13.82 32.99 -39.58
C TYR A 175 15.16 33.23 -40.25
N ARG A 176 16.10 32.30 -40.19
CA ARG A 176 17.40 32.40 -40.87
C ARG A 176 17.28 32.48 -42.40
N ARG A 177 16.24 31.90 -42.99
CA ARG A 177 15.97 32.03 -44.43
C ARG A 177 15.44 33.41 -44.78
N ILE A 178 14.56 34.00 -43.97
CA ILE A 178 14.05 35.37 -44.15
C ILE A 178 15.22 36.36 -44.10
N GLU A 179 16.09 36.21 -43.09
CA GLU A 179 17.26 37.06 -42.92
C GLU A 179 18.25 37.00 -44.12
N LYS A 180 18.48 35.80 -44.61
CA LYS A 180 19.48 35.54 -45.70
C LYS A 180 18.94 35.91 -47.09
N TYR A 181 17.65 35.83 -47.31
CA TYR A 181 17.02 36.07 -48.61
C TYR A 181 15.86 37.06 -48.49
N PRO A 182 16.08 38.35 -48.79
CA PRO A 182 15.05 39.41 -48.62
C PRO A 182 13.75 39.19 -49.38
N ASN A 183 13.79 38.41 -50.48
CA ASN A 183 12.61 38.09 -51.30
C ASN A 183 11.94 36.73 -50.93
N TYR A 184 12.36 36.13 -49.82
CA TYR A 184 11.76 34.87 -49.39
C TYR A 184 10.39 35.10 -48.72
N VAL A 185 9.34 34.47 -49.25
CA VAL A 185 8.01 34.49 -48.67
C VAL A 185 7.84 33.29 -47.74
N PRO A 186 7.63 33.52 -46.43
CA PRO A 186 7.42 32.42 -45.47
C PRO A 186 6.21 31.58 -45.82
N ARG A 187 6.29 30.30 -45.46
CA ARG A 187 5.22 29.33 -45.73
C ARG A 187 3.90 29.69 -45.04
N SER A 188 3.97 30.33 -43.88
CA SER A 188 2.81 30.82 -43.14
C SER A 188 2.02 31.89 -43.93
N VAL A 189 2.73 32.79 -44.61
CA VAL A 189 2.14 33.84 -45.44
C VAL A 189 1.60 33.24 -46.73
N ARG A 190 2.33 32.30 -47.34
CA ARG A 190 1.93 31.67 -48.62
C ARG A 190 0.67 30.80 -48.53
N ASN A 191 0.42 30.18 -47.36
CA ASN A 191 -0.73 29.32 -47.12
C ASN A 191 -1.87 30.02 -46.36
N ARG A 192 -1.79 31.31 -46.10
CA ARG A 192 -2.85 32.08 -45.48
C ARG A 192 -4.04 32.10 -46.43
N LYS A 193 -5.14 31.48 -46.02
CA LYS A 193 -6.42 31.65 -46.73
C LYS A 193 -6.83 33.13 -46.58
N ARG A 194 -7.27 33.75 -47.65
CA ARG A 194 -7.84 35.08 -47.59
C ARG A 194 -9.01 35.08 -46.61
N THR A 195 -8.97 35.98 -45.68
CA THR A 195 -10.07 36.21 -44.72
C THR A 195 -10.98 37.30 -45.27
N ASP A 196 -12.20 37.40 -44.76
CA ASP A 196 -13.14 38.46 -45.16
C ASP A 196 -12.59 39.84 -44.91
N ALA A 197 -11.74 40.02 -43.87
CA ALA A 197 -11.02 41.26 -43.59
C ALA A 197 -10.01 41.62 -44.69
N ASP A 198 -9.30 40.66 -45.30
CA ASP A 198 -8.37 40.89 -46.41
C ASP A 198 -9.11 41.38 -47.67
N VAL A 199 -10.37 40.96 -47.86
CA VAL A 199 -11.23 41.38 -48.98
C VAL A 199 -11.78 42.78 -48.71
N GLU A 200 -12.13 43.11 -47.49
CA GLU A 200 -12.65 44.42 -47.09
C GLU A 200 -11.56 45.49 -47.19
N ASP A 201 -10.33 45.21 -46.74
CA ASP A 201 -9.17 46.14 -46.91
C ASP A 201 -8.88 46.41 -48.39
N GLU A 202 -8.91 45.38 -49.26
CA GLU A 202 -8.69 45.54 -50.70
C GLU A 202 -9.79 46.40 -51.37
N LEU A 203 -11.04 46.29 -50.88
CA LEU A 203 -12.16 47.14 -51.37
C LEU A 203 -12.08 48.57 -50.89
N LEU A 204 -11.52 48.82 -49.73
CA LEU A 204 -11.30 50.16 -49.20
C LEU A 204 -10.15 50.87 -49.92
N ASP A 205 -9.06 50.14 -50.21
CA ASP A 205 -7.91 50.67 -50.94
C ASP A 205 -8.24 50.98 -52.43
N ALA A 206 -9.15 50.22 -53.01
CA ALA A 206 -9.61 50.45 -54.40
C ALA A 206 -10.54 51.68 -54.53
N LYS A 207 -11.00 52.26 -53.42
CA LYS A 207 -11.93 53.42 -53.39
C LYS A 207 -11.29 54.76 -53.15
N ASN A 208 -9.96 54.78 -52.85
CA ASN A 208 -9.12 55.93 -52.70
C ASN A 208 -8.24 56.16 -53.96
#